data_64cee7ca1c2d22d873d31e8de16e0888
#
_entry.id   64cee7ca1c2d22d873d31e8de16e0888
#
_cell.length_a   1.000
_cell.length_b   1.000
_cell.length_c   1.000
_cell.angle_alpha   90.00
_cell.angle_beta   90.00
_cell.angle_gamma   90.00
#
_symmetry.space_group_name_H-M   'P 1'
#
loop_
_entity.id
_entity.type
_entity.pdbx_description
1 polymer ?
#
loop_
_entity_poly.entity_id
_entity_poly.type
_entity_poly.pdbx_seq_one_letter_code
_entity_poly.pdbx_strand_id
1 'polypeptide(L)'
;MKQWDAVLDGNTRTDHRILDGQIREVGEPFEIDGKKAEYPGAFGRPEEDCNCRCVALTRAKWALDADELQTMKERAKFFGLDKTENFREFEEKYLKSAEESEKVFYKQERITKSRAFAVDSKVLDSREYADKFDLMANSPQERREFLKAAKELLQHRSGQNGEDLYLYNRDRQTWVKSVTGSKPGTPEYTQEIFNAIDKAKEKGEQVVAFHNHPGSMPPSIADIKAAAQNKYAVGYVLCHDGTIYKYSAPKGEIFNAIYDMRVDSFKAEGYNERDAQLMAMKYLSEYYDFVFKEVK
;
A
#
# COMPACT_ATOMS: atom_id res chain seq x y z
N MET A 1 27.57 14.12 -6.85
CA MET A 1 26.57 14.64 -5.89
C MET A 1 26.34 13.62 -4.79
N LYS A 2 25.85 14.05 -3.66
CA LYS A 2 25.42 13.20 -2.54
C LYS A 2 23.96 13.46 -2.24
N GLN A 3 23.23 12.42 -1.82
CA GLN A 3 21.82 12.48 -1.46
C GLN A 3 21.64 11.97 -0.03
N TRP A 4 20.83 12.66 0.76
CA TRP A 4 20.40 12.17 2.07
C TRP A 4 19.33 11.09 1.87
N ASP A 5 19.50 9.96 2.50
CA ASP A 5 18.56 8.84 2.49
C ASP A 5 18.23 8.46 3.93
N ALA A 6 16.98 8.69 4.33
CA ALA A 6 16.51 8.42 5.67
C ALA A 6 15.74 7.12 5.73
N VAL A 7 15.93 6.36 6.80
CA VAL A 7 15.06 5.23 7.13
C VAL A 7 13.71 5.80 7.59
N LEU A 8 12.72 5.80 6.71
CA LEU A 8 11.41 6.40 6.96
C LEU A 8 10.51 5.49 7.82
N ASP A 9 10.89 5.28 9.09
CA ASP A 9 10.09 4.56 10.08
C ASP A 9 9.57 5.47 11.20
N GLY A 10 8.76 4.91 12.13
CA GLY A 10 8.18 5.66 13.24
C GLY A 10 9.20 6.30 14.20
N ASN A 11 10.47 5.87 14.18
CA ASN A 11 11.53 6.36 15.03
C ASN A 11 12.45 7.37 14.34
N THR A 12 12.21 7.67 13.06
CA THR A 12 13.00 8.67 12.34
C THR A 12 12.55 10.07 12.74
N ARG A 13 13.51 10.91 13.13
CA ARG A 13 13.26 12.31 13.51
C ARG A 13 12.65 13.09 12.37
N THR A 14 11.80 14.05 12.70
CA THR A 14 11.12 14.90 11.72
C THR A 14 12.11 15.59 10.79
N ASP A 15 13.18 16.17 11.35
CA ASP A 15 14.24 16.86 10.60
C ASP A 15 14.89 15.92 9.58
N HIS A 16 15.17 14.67 9.98
CA HIS A 16 15.78 13.68 9.10
C HIS A 16 14.83 13.20 7.99
N ARG A 17 13.52 13.18 8.25
CA ARG A 17 12.52 12.91 7.21
C ARG A 17 12.43 14.00 6.17
N ILE A 18 12.64 15.26 6.59
CA ILE A 18 12.64 16.41 5.70
C ILE A 18 13.93 16.49 4.87
N LEU A 19 15.04 16.03 5.43
CA LEU A 19 16.30 15.90 4.70
C LEU A 19 16.26 14.77 3.66
N ASP A 20 15.35 13.82 3.81
CA ASP A 20 15.24 12.69 2.88
C ASP A 20 15.09 13.15 1.44
N GLY A 21 15.92 12.58 0.57
CA GLY A 21 15.97 12.99 -0.84
C GLY A 21 16.74 14.28 -1.12
N GLN A 22 17.20 15.04 -0.12
CA GLN A 22 17.99 16.26 -0.36
C GLN A 22 19.30 15.91 -1.09
N ILE A 23 19.53 16.59 -2.22
CA ILE A 23 20.76 16.41 -3.03
C ILE A 23 21.66 17.63 -2.87
N ARG A 24 22.97 17.38 -2.70
CA ARG A 24 24.03 18.39 -2.59
C ARG A 24 25.22 18.00 -3.44
N GLU A 25 26.03 19.00 -3.84
CA GLU A 25 27.38 18.68 -4.36
C GLU A 25 28.23 18.04 -3.25
N VAL A 26 29.22 17.27 -3.63
CA VAL A 26 30.00 16.48 -2.64
C VAL A 26 30.63 17.34 -1.55
N GLY A 27 31.03 18.57 -1.86
CA GLY A 27 31.62 19.53 -0.91
C GLY A 27 30.62 20.46 -0.21
N GLU A 28 29.32 20.34 -0.49
CA GLU A 28 28.29 21.16 0.14
C GLU A 28 27.61 20.42 1.28
N PRO A 29 27.39 21.03 2.46
CA PRO A 29 26.69 20.38 3.55
C PRO A 29 25.18 20.23 3.24
N PHE A 30 24.57 19.18 3.78
CA PHE A 30 23.11 19.12 3.95
C PHE A 30 22.70 20.18 4.98
N GLU A 31 21.57 20.81 4.78
CA GLU A 31 21.11 21.89 5.63
C GLU A 31 19.62 21.76 5.96
N ILE A 32 19.28 21.92 7.22
CA ILE A 32 17.92 22.02 7.72
C ILE A 32 17.87 22.95 8.93
N ASP A 33 16.95 23.90 8.93
CA ASP A 33 16.71 24.85 10.03
C ASP A 33 18.02 25.50 10.56
N GLY A 34 18.87 25.92 9.60
CA GLY A 34 20.18 26.53 9.92
C GLY A 34 21.25 25.57 10.49
N LYS A 35 20.92 24.27 10.63
CA LYS A 35 21.87 23.22 11.00
C LYS A 35 22.49 22.64 9.75
N LYS A 36 23.78 22.36 9.79
CA LYS A 36 24.55 21.84 8.65
C LYS A 36 25.27 20.56 9.02
N ALA A 37 25.24 19.58 8.10
CA ALA A 37 25.96 18.33 8.23
C ALA A 37 26.61 17.92 6.92
N GLU A 38 27.87 17.54 6.94
CA GLU A 38 28.56 17.01 5.75
C GLU A 38 27.99 15.68 5.29
N TYR A 39 27.50 14.87 6.23
CA TYR A 39 26.85 13.57 6.02
C TYR A 39 25.93 13.27 7.22
N PRO A 40 25.02 12.29 7.12
CA PRO A 40 24.19 11.86 8.24
C PRO A 40 25.01 11.47 9.48
N GLY A 41 24.66 12.03 10.63
CA GLY A 41 25.40 11.85 11.88
C GLY A 41 26.57 12.83 12.09
N ALA A 42 26.64 13.91 11.31
CA ALA A 42 27.70 14.91 11.38
C ALA A 42 27.20 16.34 11.64
N PHE A 43 26.07 16.52 12.31
CA PHE A 43 25.57 17.83 12.74
C PHE A 43 26.40 18.41 13.91
N GLY A 44 27.20 17.58 14.62
CA GLY A 44 27.90 17.94 15.83
C GLY A 44 26.98 18.18 17.02
N ARG A 45 25.77 17.60 16.99
CA ARG A 45 24.74 17.73 18.01
C ARG A 45 24.23 16.35 18.42
N PRO A 46 24.31 15.96 19.70
CA PRO A 46 23.89 14.65 20.16
C PRO A 46 22.42 14.35 19.83
N GLU A 47 21.56 15.36 19.87
CA GLU A 47 20.12 15.24 19.55
C GLU A 47 19.86 14.86 18.09
N GLU A 48 20.77 15.17 17.16
CA GLU A 48 20.64 14.84 15.75
C GLU A 48 21.49 13.59 15.38
N ASP A 49 22.65 13.45 15.98
CA ASP A 49 23.64 12.48 15.56
C ASP A 49 23.49 11.13 16.27
N CYS A 50 23.06 11.11 17.55
CA CYS A 50 22.88 9.87 18.30
C CYS A 50 21.75 9.02 17.69
N ASN A 51 22.05 7.74 17.40
CA ASN A 51 21.13 6.80 16.78
C ASN A 51 20.58 7.26 15.40
N CYS A 52 21.30 8.13 14.69
CA CYS A 52 21.01 8.43 13.30
C CYS A 52 21.22 7.18 12.44
N ARG A 53 20.20 6.80 11.66
CA ARG A 53 20.22 5.64 10.77
C ARG A 53 20.17 6.04 9.29
N CYS A 54 20.21 7.35 9.02
CA CYS A 54 20.28 7.87 7.67
C CYS A 54 21.65 7.58 7.06
N VAL A 55 21.70 7.50 5.73
CA VAL A 55 22.94 7.32 4.97
C VAL A 55 23.06 8.40 3.90
N ALA A 56 24.28 8.66 3.46
CA ALA A 56 24.53 9.49 2.29
C ALA A 56 24.77 8.59 1.07
N LEU A 57 23.90 8.67 0.08
CA LEU A 57 24.07 7.98 -1.18
C LEU A 57 24.93 8.82 -2.12
N THR A 58 25.91 8.22 -2.77
CA THR A 58 26.67 8.88 -3.83
C THR A 58 25.89 8.75 -5.14
N ARG A 59 25.64 9.90 -5.80
CA ARG A 59 24.97 9.94 -7.09
C ARG A 59 25.87 10.58 -8.13
N ALA A 60 25.98 9.95 -9.29
CA ALA A 60 26.67 10.56 -10.42
C ALA A 60 25.80 11.68 -11.01
N LYS A 61 26.41 12.84 -11.32
CA LYS A 61 25.70 14.04 -11.80
C LYS A 61 24.96 13.79 -13.14
N TRP A 62 25.46 12.87 -13.94
CA TRP A 62 24.88 12.47 -15.23
C TRP A 62 23.77 11.40 -15.11
N ALA A 63 23.60 10.80 -13.92
CA ALA A 63 22.58 9.78 -13.67
C ALA A 63 21.25 10.37 -13.18
N LEU A 64 21.18 11.69 -12.92
CA LEU A 64 19.94 12.40 -12.72
C LEU A 64 19.47 12.87 -14.09
N ASP A 65 18.49 12.19 -14.66
CA ASP A 65 17.89 12.70 -15.87
C ASP A 65 17.10 14.01 -15.60
N ALA A 66 16.81 14.74 -16.66
CA ALA A 66 16.13 16.03 -16.54
C ALA A 66 14.73 15.89 -15.92
N ASP A 67 14.09 14.75 -16.12
CA ASP A 67 12.74 14.46 -15.62
C ASP A 67 12.74 14.17 -14.13
N GLU A 68 13.76 13.45 -13.62
CA GLU A 68 13.91 13.20 -12.16
C GLU A 68 14.18 14.52 -11.41
N LEU A 69 15.04 15.40 -11.95
CA LEU A 69 15.28 16.74 -11.41
C LEU A 69 14.03 17.62 -11.43
N GLN A 70 13.26 17.54 -12.51
CA GLN A 70 12.02 18.28 -12.64
C GLN A 70 10.99 17.79 -11.62
N THR A 71 10.83 16.47 -11.47
CA THR A 71 9.95 15.86 -10.48
C THR A 71 10.32 16.26 -9.05
N MET A 72 11.61 16.30 -8.72
CA MET A 72 12.09 16.78 -7.41
C MET A 72 11.77 18.25 -7.17
N LYS A 73 11.93 19.10 -8.19
CA LYS A 73 11.57 20.52 -8.11
C LYS A 73 10.06 20.72 -7.93
N GLU A 74 9.26 19.95 -8.64
CA GLU A 74 7.80 20.02 -8.55
C GLU A 74 7.30 19.52 -7.19
N ARG A 75 7.91 18.48 -6.61
CA ARG A 75 7.65 18.03 -5.23
C ARG A 75 8.03 19.11 -4.22
N ALA A 76 9.23 19.67 -4.32
CA ALA A 76 9.64 20.77 -3.45
C ALA A 76 8.67 21.95 -3.53
N LYS A 77 8.20 22.29 -4.74
CA LYS A 77 7.21 23.34 -4.97
C LYS A 77 5.83 22.98 -4.42
N PHE A 78 5.39 21.73 -4.62
CA PHE A 78 4.11 21.23 -4.10
C PHE A 78 4.06 21.28 -2.57
N PHE A 79 5.14 20.89 -1.90
CA PHE A 79 5.26 20.97 -0.45
C PHE A 79 5.62 22.38 0.05
N GLY A 80 5.76 23.36 -0.83
CA GLY A 80 6.08 24.73 -0.47
C GLY A 80 7.48 24.94 0.10
N LEU A 81 8.38 23.96 -0.06
CA LEU A 81 9.76 23.99 0.41
C LEU A 81 10.58 25.10 -0.28
N ASP A 82 10.17 25.51 -1.46
CA ASP A 82 10.75 26.62 -2.23
C ASP A 82 10.30 28.02 -1.76
N LYS A 83 9.31 28.08 -0.86
CA LYS A 83 8.66 29.33 -0.42
C LYS A 83 8.79 29.59 1.08
N THR A 84 9.42 28.67 1.81
CA THR A 84 9.62 28.81 3.25
C THR A 84 11.09 29.07 3.55
N GLU A 85 11.37 30.11 4.33
CA GLU A 85 12.74 30.49 4.70
C GLU A 85 13.36 29.56 5.72
N ASN A 86 12.52 28.83 6.47
CA ASN A 86 12.95 27.88 7.49
C ASN A 86 11.87 26.84 7.79
N PHE A 87 12.27 25.75 8.46
CA PHE A 87 11.38 24.65 8.80
C PHE A 87 10.20 25.05 9.68
N ARG A 88 10.37 26.00 10.59
CA ARG A 88 9.31 26.46 11.49
C ARG A 88 8.16 27.12 10.70
N GLU A 89 8.50 27.88 9.67
CA GLU A 89 7.51 28.46 8.76
C GLU A 89 6.79 27.37 7.95
N PHE A 90 7.52 26.36 7.51
CA PHE A 90 6.96 25.19 6.85
C PHE A 90 6.00 24.42 7.77
N GLU A 91 6.41 24.16 9.01
CA GLU A 91 5.59 23.51 10.03
C GLU A 91 4.30 24.28 10.31
N GLU A 92 4.41 25.59 10.51
CA GLU A 92 3.25 26.45 10.79
C GLU A 92 2.27 26.53 9.59
N LYS A 93 2.80 26.57 8.38
CA LYS A 93 2.02 26.81 7.16
C LYS A 93 1.44 25.54 6.54
N TYR A 94 2.17 24.42 6.62
CA TYR A 94 1.83 23.20 5.89
C TYR A 94 1.59 22.00 6.80
N LEU A 95 2.36 21.78 7.86
CA LEU A 95 2.18 20.63 8.75
C LEU A 95 1.02 20.83 9.72
N LYS A 96 0.82 22.03 10.26
CA LYS A 96 -0.36 22.32 11.10
C LYS A 96 -1.66 22.26 10.29
N SER A 97 -1.64 22.71 9.04
CA SER A 97 -2.77 22.54 8.13
C SER A 97 -2.96 21.07 7.70
N ALA A 98 -1.88 20.29 7.62
CA ALA A 98 -1.94 18.85 7.37
C ALA A 98 -2.48 18.11 8.60
N GLU A 99 -2.06 18.46 9.83
CA GLU A 99 -2.65 17.91 11.06
C GLU A 99 -4.13 18.26 11.24
N GLU A 100 -4.54 19.46 10.85
CA GLU A 100 -5.96 19.83 10.81
C GLU A 100 -6.71 19.07 9.70
N SER A 101 -6.10 18.89 8.54
CA SER A 101 -6.62 18.07 7.45
C SER A 101 -6.65 16.59 7.82
N GLU A 102 -5.64 16.07 8.52
CA GLU A 102 -5.66 14.74 9.11
C GLU A 102 -6.76 14.61 10.17
N LYS A 103 -6.94 15.56 11.07
CA LYS A 103 -8.04 15.54 12.04
C LYS A 103 -9.42 15.56 11.38
N VAL A 104 -9.55 16.23 10.24
CA VAL A 104 -10.76 16.19 9.40
C VAL A 104 -10.86 14.85 8.66
N PHE A 105 -9.75 14.29 8.20
CA PHE A 105 -9.68 12.97 7.57
C PHE A 105 -9.94 11.85 8.58
N TYR A 106 -9.34 11.90 9.77
CA TYR A 106 -9.60 10.95 10.88
C TYR A 106 -11.05 11.01 11.39
N LYS A 107 -11.77 12.12 11.17
CA LYS A 107 -13.20 12.20 11.49
C LYS A 107 -14.07 11.39 10.51
N GLN A 108 -13.53 10.98 9.34
CA GLN A 108 -14.20 10.12 8.35
C GLN A 108 -13.79 8.64 8.41
N GLU A 109 -12.94 8.23 9.36
CA GLU A 109 -12.50 6.84 9.53
C GLU A 109 -13.55 5.90 10.15
N ARG A 110 -14.83 6.19 10.02
CA ARG A 110 -15.87 5.25 10.42
C ARG A 110 -16.43 4.55 9.20
N ILE A 111 -16.66 3.24 9.36
CA ILE A 111 -17.41 2.49 8.34
C ILE A 111 -18.72 3.22 8.08
N THR A 112 -18.91 3.62 6.84
CA THR A 112 -20.13 4.27 6.37
C THR A 112 -21.01 3.29 5.61
N LYS A 113 -22.32 3.51 5.67
CA LYS A 113 -23.28 2.75 4.89
C LYS A 113 -23.71 3.57 3.68
N SER A 114 -23.64 2.98 2.50
CA SER A 114 -24.05 3.62 1.24
C SER A 114 -24.54 2.56 0.24
N ARG A 115 -25.55 2.93 -0.54
CA ARG A 115 -25.99 2.09 -1.67
C ARG A 115 -24.90 1.91 -2.72
N ALA A 116 -23.93 2.84 -2.80
CA ALA A 116 -22.79 2.73 -3.69
C ALA A 116 -21.90 1.49 -3.38
N PHE A 117 -21.96 0.99 -2.15
CA PHE A 117 -21.23 -0.21 -1.72
C PHE A 117 -22.12 -1.46 -1.65
N ALA A 118 -23.37 -1.38 -2.14
CA ALA A 118 -24.26 -2.54 -2.13
C ALA A 118 -23.76 -3.58 -3.13
N VAL A 119 -23.77 -4.83 -2.69
CA VAL A 119 -23.47 -5.98 -3.54
C VAL A 119 -24.74 -6.39 -4.25
N ASP A 120 -24.67 -6.59 -5.57
CA ASP A 120 -25.80 -7.10 -6.32
C ASP A 120 -25.93 -8.63 -6.12
N SER A 121 -26.96 -9.04 -5.40
CA SER A 121 -27.24 -10.46 -5.16
C SER A 121 -27.43 -11.26 -6.45
N LYS A 122 -27.96 -10.63 -7.51
CA LYS A 122 -28.14 -11.30 -8.83
C LYS A 122 -26.80 -11.68 -9.43
N VAL A 123 -25.76 -10.82 -9.24
CA VAL A 123 -24.41 -11.13 -9.70
C VAL A 123 -23.84 -12.30 -8.90
N LEU A 124 -23.95 -12.27 -7.55
CA LEU A 124 -23.43 -13.34 -6.70
C LEU A 124 -24.11 -14.69 -6.92
N ASP A 125 -25.38 -14.68 -7.32
CA ASP A 125 -26.14 -15.91 -7.56
C ASP A 125 -26.05 -16.38 -9.02
N SER A 126 -25.35 -15.63 -9.86
CA SER A 126 -25.15 -16.00 -11.26
C SER A 126 -24.22 -17.23 -11.40
N ARG A 127 -24.44 -17.99 -12.48
CA ARG A 127 -23.53 -19.07 -12.85
C ARG A 127 -22.16 -18.55 -13.21
N GLU A 128 -22.09 -17.41 -13.90
CA GLU A 128 -20.84 -16.76 -14.28
C GLU A 128 -19.95 -16.46 -13.07
N TYR A 129 -20.55 -15.92 -11.99
CA TYR A 129 -19.79 -15.69 -10.74
C TYR A 129 -19.31 -17.02 -10.12
N ALA A 130 -20.17 -18.02 -10.08
CA ALA A 130 -19.83 -19.33 -9.53
C ALA A 130 -18.72 -20.06 -10.33
N ASP A 131 -18.71 -19.91 -11.65
CA ASP A 131 -17.73 -20.56 -12.54
C ASP A 131 -16.32 -19.97 -12.35
N LYS A 132 -16.17 -18.73 -11.86
CA LYS A 132 -14.86 -18.15 -11.49
C LYS A 132 -14.11 -19.00 -10.46
N PHE A 133 -14.82 -19.64 -9.56
CA PHE A 133 -14.25 -20.47 -8.51
C PHE A 133 -13.64 -21.80 -9.00
N ASP A 134 -13.97 -22.23 -10.21
CA ASP A 134 -13.30 -23.36 -10.86
C ASP A 134 -11.82 -23.03 -11.19
N LEU A 135 -11.52 -21.73 -11.42
CA LEU A 135 -10.16 -21.24 -11.69
C LEU A 135 -9.36 -20.92 -10.42
N MET A 136 -10.01 -20.91 -9.26
CA MET A 136 -9.42 -20.54 -7.97
C MET A 136 -9.09 -21.75 -7.11
N ALA A 137 -9.88 -22.80 -7.24
CA ALA A 137 -9.85 -23.98 -6.39
C ALA A 137 -9.02 -25.12 -7.00
N ASN A 138 -8.41 -25.93 -6.14
CA ASN A 138 -7.68 -27.14 -6.53
C ASN A 138 -8.53 -28.41 -6.49
N SER A 139 -9.75 -28.31 -5.96
CA SER A 139 -10.67 -29.43 -5.85
C SER A 139 -12.14 -28.97 -5.84
N PRO A 140 -13.10 -29.84 -6.18
CA PRO A 140 -14.53 -29.54 -6.09
C PRO A 140 -14.98 -29.17 -4.66
N GLN A 141 -14.32 -29.70 -3.63
CA GLN A 141 -14.60 -29.34 -2.24
C GLN A 141 -14.11 -27.91 -1.96
N GLU A 142 -12.86 -27.59 -2.31
CA GLU A 142 -12.28 -26.25 -2.15
C GLU A 142 -13.11 -25.20 -2.92
N ARG A 143 -13.58 -25.54 -4.12
CA ARG A 143 -14.49 -24.69 -4.90
C ARG A 143 -15.75 -24.32 -4.11
N ARG A 144 -16.41 -25.31 -3.51
CA ARG A 144 -17.62 -25.08 -2.71
C ARG A 144 -17.34 -24.19 -1.49
N GLU A 145 -16.24 -24.47 -0.79
CA GLU A 145 -15.81 -23.69 0.36
C GLU A 145 -15.49 -22.24 -0.02
N PHE A 146 -14.75 -22.02 -1.09
CA PHE A 146 -14.40 -20.69 -1.58
C PHE A 146 -15.62 -19.88 -2.01
N LEU A 147 -16.52 -20.48 -2.81
CA LEU A 147 -17.76 -19.82 -3.24
C LEU A 147 -18.64 -19.44 -2.04
N LYS A 148 -18.77 -20.35 -1.06
CA LYS A 148 -19.53 -20.10 0.16
C LYS A 148 -18.93 -18.95 0.97
N ALA A 149 -17.62 -18.99 1.22
CA ALA A 149 -16.92 -17.98 1.97
C ALA A 149 -16.96 -16.60 1.28
N ALA A 150 -16.81 -16.56 -0.05
CA ALA A 150 -16.90 -15.33 -0.83
C ALA A 150 -18.28 -14.68 -0.74
N LYS A 151 -19.35 -15.47 -0.88
CA LYS A 151 -20.73 -14.98 -0.71
C LYS A 151 -20.96 -14.45 0.71
N GLU A 152 -20.52 -15.19 1.73
CA GLU A 152 -20.63 -14.80 3.12
C GLU A 152 -19.94 -13.46 3.39
N LEU A 153 -18.68 -13.31 2.95
CA LEU A 153 -17.88 -12.11 3.11
C LEU A 153 -18.51 -10.90 2.43
N LEU A 154 -18.92 -11.03 1.17
CA LEU A 154 -19.54 -9.96 0.40
C LEU A 154 -20.93 -9.58 0.94
N GLN A 155 -21.72 -10.53 1.40
CA GLN A 155 -23.01 -10.25 2.03
C GLN A 155 -22.85 -9.52 3.36
N HIS A 156 -21.86 -9.91 4.20
CA HIS A 156 -21.58 -9.24 5.47
C HIS A 156 -21.21 -7.76 5.28
N ARG A 157 -20.44 -7.43 4.25
CA ARG A 157 -20.00 -6.07 3.95
C ARG A 157 -20.86 -5.31 2.94
N SER A 158 -21.93 -5.92 2.43
CA SER A 158 -22.81 -5.25 1.48
C SER A 158 -23.37 -3.94 2.05
N GLY A 159 -23.24 -2.88 1.26
CA GLY A 159 -23.64 -1.53 1.64
C GLY A 159 -22.70 -0.81 2.61
N GLN A 160 -21.51 -1.35 2.87
CA GLN A 160 -20.50 -0.76 3.76
C GLN A 160 -19.17 -0.58 3.04
N ASN A 161 -18.36 0.40 3.47
CA ASN A 161 -17.00 0.62 2.98
C ASN A 161 -15.92 -0.09 3.83
N GLY A 162 -16.31 -1.01 4.70
CA GLY A 162 -15.40 -1.84 5.49
C GLY A 162 -14.94 -3.08 4.74
N GLU A 163 -13.85 -3.67 5.21
CA GLU A 163 -13.25 -4.87 4.65
C GLU A 163 -13.14 -5.98 5.69
N ASP A 164 -13.37 -7.21 5.25
CA ASP A 164 -13.15 -8.43 6.01
C ASP A 164 -11.96 -9.20 5.42
N LEU A 165 -11.29 -9.98 6.26
CA LEU A 165 -10.18 -10.85 5.87
C LEU A 165 -10.48 -12.30 6.24
N TYR A 166 -10.49 -13.18 5.26
CA TYR A 166 -10.66 -14.62 5.43
C TYR A 166 -9.40 -15.32 4.96
N LEU A 167 -8.80 -16.13 5.81
CA LEU A 167 -7.64 -16.97 5.49
C LEU A 167 -8.05 -18.44 5.42
N TYR A 168 -7.75 -19.08 4.32
CA TYR A 168 -7.93 -20.51 4.14
C TYR A 168 -6.59 -21.24 4.14
N ASN A 169 -6.42 -22.15 5.07
CA ASN A 169 -5.26 -23.04 5.08
C ASN A 169 -5.59 -24.28 4.24
N ARG A 170 -4.93 -24.44 3.09
CA ARG A 170 -5.17 -25.53 2.14
C ARG A 170 -4.81 -26.91 2.72
N ASP A 171 -3.73 -26.97 3.49
CA ASP A 171 -3.23 -28.23 4.02
C ASP A 171 -4.13 -28.78 5.14
N ARG A 172 -4.76 -27.86 5.90
CA ARG A 172 -5.69 -28.21 6.99
C ARG A 172 -7.15 -28.15 6.58
N GLN A 173 -7.46 -27.53 5.45
CA GLN A 173 -8.83 -27.28 4.97
C GLN A 173 -9.67 -26.49 6.01
N THR A 174 -9.05 -25.47 6.63
CA THR A 174 -9.68 -24.66 7.69
C THR A 174 -9.64 -23.19 7.36
N TRP A 175 -10.67 -22.49 7.84
CA TRP A 175 -10.79 -21.04 7.75
C TRP A 175 -10.45 -20.35 9.08
N VAL A 176 -9.81 -19.18 8.98
CA VAL A 176 -9.76 -18.17 10.05
C VAL A 176 -10.26 -16.87 9.46
N LYS A 177 -11.18 -16.20 10.15
CA LYS A 177 -11.91 -15.04 9.64
C LYS A 177 -11.77 -13.85 10.58
N SER A 178 -11.50 -12.67 10.00
CA SER A 178 -11.62 -11.39 10.68
C SER A 178 -12.75 -10.60 10.05
N VAL A 179 -13.79 -10.34 10.83
CA VAL A 179 -15.01 -9.62 10.42
C VAL A 179 -15.23 -8.35 11.26
N THR A 180 -14.24 -7.99 12.05
CA THR A 180 -14.32 -6.91 13.06
C THR A 180 -13.71 -5.60 12.58
N GLY A 181 -13.22 -5.54 11.34
CA GLY A 181 -12.63 -4.35 10.76
C GLY A 181 -13.51 -3.11 10.96
N SER A 182 -12.97 -2.11 11.64
CA SER A 182 -13.67 -0.87 12.01
C SER A 182 -13.26 0.33 11.16
N LYS A 183 -12.20 0.16 10.34
CA LYS A 183 -11.66 1.19 9.45
C LYS A 183 -12.07 0.91 8.00
N PRO A 184 -12.37 1.95 7.21
CA PRO A 184 -12.60 1.81 5.78
C PRO A 184 -11.33 1.38 5.03
N GLY A 185 -11.49 0.56 4.00
CA GLY A 185 -10.41 0.24 3.05
C GLY A 185 -9.21 -0.50 3.66
N THR A 186 -9.40 -1.14 4.80
CA THR A 186 -8.33 -1.93 5.44
C THR A 186 -8.94 -3.03 6.29
N PRO A 187 -8.65 -4.30 6.00
CA PRO A 187 -9.10 -5.40 6.85
C PRO A 187 -8.32 -5.42 8.17
N GLU A 188 -8.98 -5.86 9.24
CA GLU A 188 -8.34 -5.98 10.54
C GLU A 188 -7.58 -7.31 10.65
N TYR A 189 -6.31 -7.23 11.04
CA TYR A 189 -5.49 -8.39 11.39
C TYR A 189 -5.61 -8.65 12.89
N THR A 190 -6.56 -9.51 13.27
CA THR A 190 -6.75 -9.92 14.67
C THR A 190 -5.62 -10.82 15.15
N GLN A 191 -5.49 -11.00 16.47
CA GLN A 191 -4.49 -11.93 17.04
C GLN A 191 -4.68 -13.35 16.52
N GLU A 192 -5.90 -13.77 16.26
CA GLU A 192 -6.20 -15.10 15.68
C GLU A 192 -5.67 -15.23 14.27
N ILE A 193 -5.82 -14.18 13.44
CA ILE A 193 -5.24 -14.11 12.09
C ILE A 193 -3.71 -14.20 12.15
N PHE A 194 -3.05 -13.42 13.02
CA PHE A 194 -1.59 -13.49 13.17
C PHE A 194 -1.12 -14.87 13.61
N ASN A 195 -1.77 -15.47 14.60
CA ASN A 195 -1.44 -16.81 15.07
C ASN A 195 -1.59 -17.88 13.96
N ALA A 196 -2.61 -17.75 13.11
CA ALA A 196 -2.82 -18.66 11.98
C ALA A 196 -1.73 -18.51 10.92
N ILE A 197 -1.33 -17.27 10.60
CA ILE A 197 -0.25 -16.97 9.66
C ILE A 197 1.08 -17.54 10.17
N ASP A 198 1.44 -17.24 11.41
CA ASP A 198 2.73 -17.65 11.96
C ASP A 198 2.83 -19.17 12.03
N LYS A 199 1.75 -19.85 12.47
CA LYS A 199 1.69 -21.30 12.51
C LYS A 199 1.78 -21.96 11.13
N ALA A 200 1.20 -21.32 10.10
CA ALA A 200 1.32 -21.79 8.73
C ALA A 200 2.74 -21.58 8.19
N LYS A 201 3.36 -20.42 8.46
CA LYS A 201 4.76 -20.14 8.09
C LYS A 201 5.74 -21.14 8.69
N GLU A 202 5.61 -21.44 9.99
CA GLU A 202 6.45 -22.41 10.68
C GLU A 202 6.38 -23.81 10.06
N LYS A 203 5.23 -24.18 9.53
CA LYS A 203 4.99 -25.51 8.97
C LYS A 203 5.11 -25.58 7.45
N GLY A 204 5.34 -24.44 6.79
CA GLY A 204 5.38 -24.37 5.33
C GLY A 204 4.02 -24.63 4.66
N GLU A 205 2.90 -24.40 5.37
CA GLU A 205 1.55 -24.65 4.89
C GLU A 205 1.09 -23.54 3.95
N GLN A 206 0.24 -23.88 2.98
CA GLN A 206 -0.29 -22.96 1.99
C GLN A 206 -1.51 -22.19 2.51
N VAL A 207 -1.38 -20.88 2.61
CA VAL A 207 -2.47 -19.98 3.00
C VAL A 207 -2.98 -19.20 1.80
N VAL A 208 -4.29 -19.21 1.60
CA VAL A 208 -5.02 -18.40 0.63
C VAL A 208 -5.72 -17.28 1.36
N ALA A 209 -5.52 -16.03 0.94
CA ALA A 209 -6.15 -14.86 1.54
C ALA A 209 -7.31 -14.36 0.66
N PHE A 210 -8.44 -14.03 1.28
CA PHE A 210 -9.59 -13.39 0.67
C PHE A 210 -9.93 -12.12 1.44
N HIS A 211 -10.11 -11.01 0.76
CA HIS A 211 -10.71 -9.80 1.34
C HIS A 211 -11.57 -9.10 0.30
N ASN A 212 -12.45 -8.21 0.73
CA ASN A 212 -13.32 -7.47 -0.18
C ASN A 212 -12.83 -6.06 -0.42
N HIS A 213 -13.09 -5.55 -1.63
CA HIS A 213 -12.95 -4.14 -1.96
C HIS A 213 -14.34 -3.54 -2.26
N PRO A 214 -14.89 -2.72 -1.35
CA PRO A 214 -16.21 -2.11 -1.52
C PRO A 214 -16.32 -1.19 -2.73
N GLY A 215 -15.25 -0.49 -3.07
CA GLY A 215 -15.16 0.38 -4.25
C GLY A 215 -14.86 -0.36 -5.56
N SER A 216 -14.80 -1.70 -5.55
CA SER A 216 -14.46 -2.53 -6.71
C SER A 216 -13.14 -2.17 -7.38
N MET A 217 -12.18 -1.69 -6.59
CA MET A 217 -10.82 -1.34 -7.01
C MET A 217 -9.94 -2.59 -7.09
N PRO A 218 -8.89 -2.61 -7.93
CA PRO A 218 -7.91 -3.69 -7.93
C PRO A 218 -7.15 -3.76 -6.59
N PRO A 219 -6.37 -4.85 -6.35
CA PRO A 219 -5.50 -4.93 -5.18
C PRO A 219 -4.61 -3.69 -5.04
N SER A 220 -4.43 -3.23 -3.82
CA SER A 220 -3.51 -2.15 -3.49
C SER A 220 -2.06 -2.67 -3.33
N ILE A 221 -1.10 -1.76 -3.27
CA ILE A 221 0.29 -2.12 -2.92
C ILE A 221 0.38 -2.73 -1.53
N ALA A 222 -0.49 -2.31 -0.60
CA ALA A 222 -0.55 -2.89 0.75
C ALA A 222 -0.92 -4.38 0.70
N ASP A 223 -1.85 -4.78 -0.18
CA ASP A 223 -2.25 -6.17 -0.37
C ASP A 223 -1.10 -7.03 -0.92
N ILE A 224 -0.37 -6.48 -1.89
CA ILE A 224 0.79 -7.16 -2.47
C ILE A 224 1.90 -7.32 -1.42
N LYS A 225 2.18 -6.29 -0.63
CA LYS A 225 3.14 -6.35 0.49
C LYS A 225 2.70 -7.33 1.57
N ALA A 226 1.41 -7.33 1.92
CA ALA A 226 0.86 -8.29 2.88
C ALA A 226 1.01 -9.74 2.40
N ALA A 227 0.83 -9.99 1.09
CA ALA A 227 1.07 -11.32 0.52
C ALA A 227 2.53 -11.77 0.69
N ALA A 228 3.48 -10.86 0.49
CA ALA A 228 4.91 -11.15 0.68
C ALA A 228 5.26 -11.38 2.16
N GLN A 229 4.84 -10.45 3.03
CA GLN A 229 5.13 -10.51 4.47
C GLN A 229 4.52 -11.74 5.14
N ASN A 230 3.29 -12.08 4.76
CA ASN A 230 2.55 -13.20 5.33
C ASN A 230 2.75 -14.52 4.58
N LYS A 231 3.55 -14.51 3.50
CA LYS A 231 3.83 -15.68 2.65
C LYS A 231 2.55 -16.37 2.14
N TYR A 232 1.57 -15.56 1.71
CA TYR A 232 0.37 -16.13 1.10
C TYR A 232 0.72 -16.87 -0.19
N ALA A 233 0.19 -18.08 -0.34
CA ALA A 233 0.30 -18.83 -1.58
C ALA A 233 -0.40 -18.09 -2.72
N VAL A 234 -1.51 -17.43 -2.40
CA VAL A 234 -2.27 -16.57 -3.30
C VAL A 234 -3.21 -15.67 -2.51
N GLY A 235 -3.46 -14.46 -3.01
CA GLY A 235 -4.49 -13.56 -2.52
C GLY A 235 -5.60 -13.34 -3.56
N TYR A 236 -6.81 -13.12 -3.09
CA TYR A 236 -7.97 -12.77 -3.89
C TYR A 236 -8.67 -11.54 -3.31
N VAL A 237 -8.90 -10.55 -4.16
CA VAL A 237 -9.78 -9.42 -3.87
C VAL A 237 -11.16 -9.74 -4.45
N LEU A 238 -12.17 -9.71 -3.59
CA LEU A 238 -13.56 -9.90 -3.95
C LEU A 238 -14.24 -8.53 -4.02
N CYS A 239 -14.52 -8.06 -5.22
CA CYS A 239 -15.16 -6.76 -5.43
C CYS A 239 -16.67 -6.83 -5.27
N HIS A 240 -17.29 -5.74 -4.81
CA HIS A 240 -18.75 -5.68 -4.62
C HIS A 240 -19.53 -5.68 -5.94
N ASP A 241 -18.88 -5.40 -7.07
CA ASP A 241 -19.45 -5.54 -8.42
C ASP A 241 -19.34 -6.97 -8.99
N GLY A 242 -18.81 -7.93 -8.22
CA GLY A 242 -18.61 -9.33 -8.64
C GLY A 242 -17.29 -9.57 -9.38
N THR A 243 -16.46 -8.56 -9.58
CA THR A 243 -15.10 -8.75 -10.09
C THR A 243 -14.25 -9.46 -9.04
N ILE A 244 -13.38 -10.36 -9.48
CA ILE A 244 -12.41 -11.04 -8.61
C ILE A 244 -11.01 -10.83 -9.19
N TYR A 245 -10.10 -10.31 -8.38
CA TYR A 245 -8.69 -10.21 -8.74
C TYR A 245 -7.87 -11.25 -7.98
N LYS A 246 -6.97 -11.91 -8.71
CA LYS A 246 -5.96 -12.82 -8.17
C LYS A 246 -4.62 -12.13 -8.13
N TYR A 247 -3.89 -12.25 -7.02
CA TYR A 247 -2.54 -11.72 -6.88
C TYR A 247 -1.64 -12.64 -6.05
N SER A 248 -0.33 -12.47 -6.19
CA SER A 248 0.67 -13.19 -5.40
C SER A 248 1.73 -12.24 -4.84
N ALA A 249 2.62 -12.77 -4.01
CA ALA A 249 3.80 -12.05 -3.56
C ALA A 249 4.74 -11.74 -4.74
N PRO A 250 5.38 -10.56 -4.78
CA PRO A 250 6.37 -10.18 -5.80
C PRO A 250 7.72 -10.84 -5.53
N LYS A 251 8.54 -10.92 -6.57
CA LYS A 251 9.97 -11.21 -6.44
C LYS A 251 10.72 -9.91 -6.15
N GLY A 252 10.87 -9.58 -4.89
CA GLY A 252 11.57 -8.37 -4.43
C GLY A 252 10.64 -7.36 -3.77
N GLU A 253 11.22 -6.26 -3.31
CA GLU A 253 10.50 -5.21 -2.61
C GLU A 253 9.84 -4.24 -3.59
N ILE A 254 8.56 -3.98 -3.41
CA ILE A 254 7.81 -2.98 -4.19
C ILE A 254 7.75 -1.68 -3.40
N PHE A 255 8.13 -0.59 -4.05
CA PHE A 255 8.06 0.75 -3.48
C PHE A 255 6.76 1.45 -3.85
N ASN A 256 6.05 2.01 -2.86
CA ASN A 256 4.81 2.75 -3.08
C ASN A 256 4.99 3.86 -4.11
N ALA A 257 6.11 4.59 -4.04
CA ALA A 257 6.39 5.70 -4.96
C ALA A 257 6.37 5.30 -6.44
N ILE A 258 6.80 4.08 -6.79
CA ILE A 258 6.76 3.60 -8.17
C ILE A 258 5.31 3.36 -8.61
N TYR A 259 4.50 2.77 -7.74
CA TYR A 259 3.08 2.57 -8.02
C TYR A 259 2.35 3.90 -8.19
N ASP A 260 2.52 4.81 -7.24
CA ASP A 260 1.85 6.12 -7.25
C ASP A 260 2.23 6.91 -8.51
N MET A 261 3.51 6.92 -8.88
CA MET A 261 3.99 7.56 -10.11
C MET A 261 3.36 6.93 -11.36
N ARG A 262 3.17 5.61 -11.39
CA ARG A 262 2.51 4.95 -12.53
C ARG A 262 1.03 5.24 -12.59
N VAL A 263 0.33 5.26 -11.46
CA VAL A 263 -1.07 5.68 -11.39
C VAL A 263 -1.23 7.09 -11.91
N ASP A 264 -0.39 8.02 -11.46
CA ASP A 264 -0.43 9.42 -11.90
C ASP A 264 -0.13 9.57 -13.40
N SER A 265 0.82 8.79 -13.93
CA SER A 265 1.11 8.75 -15.37
C SER A 265 -0.11 8.33 -16.18
N PHE A 266 -0.78 7.24 -15.82
CA PHE A 266 -1.97 6.78 -16.52
C PHE A 266 -3.16 7.75 -16.37
N LYS A 267 -3.29 8.41 -15.21
CA LYS A 267 -4.30 9.47 -15.04
C LYS A 267 -4.02 10.67 -15.96
N ALA A 268 -2.76 11.04 -16.13
CA ALA A 268 -2.36 12.09 -17.07
C ALA A 268 -2.64 11.70 -18.54
N GLU A 269 -2.63 10.41 -18.87
CA GLU A 269 -3.05 9.87 -20.17
C GLU A 269 -4.59 9.81 -20.35
N GLY A 270 -5.37 10.17 -19.33
CA GLY A 270 -6.83 10.24 -19.38
C GLY A 270 -7.56 9.03 -18.81
N TYR A 271 -6.85 8.08 -18.20
CA TYR A 271 -7.51 6.96 -17.50
C TYR A 271 -8.22 7.46 -16.24
N ASN A 272 -9.38 6.87 -15.93
CA ASN A 272 -10.02 7.08 -14.63
C ASN A 272 -9.22 6.39 -13.51
N GLU A 273 -9.56 6.67 -12.26
CA GLU A 273 -8.82 6.15 -11.08
C GLU A 273 -8.68 4.62 -11.07
N ARG A 274 -9.79 3.90 -11.34
CA ARG A 274 -9.79 2.42 -11.36
C ARG A 274 -8.89 1.87 -12.46
N ASP A 275 -9.03 2.40 -13.65
CA ASP A 275 -8.27 1.92 -14.81
C ASP A 275 -6.80 2.28 -14.68
N ALA A 276 -6.47 3.46 -14.16
CA ALA A 276 -5.09 3.87 -13.88
C ALA A 276 -4.43 2.93 -12.86
N GLN A 277 -5.10 2.59 -11.76
CA GLN A 277 -4.61 1.63 -10.78
C GLN A 277 -4.47 0.21 -11.37
N LEU A 278 -5.43 -0.22 -12.20
CA LEU A 278 -5.37 -1.50 -12.89
C LEU A 278 -4.14 -1.59 -13.81
N MET A 279 -3.89 -0.53 -14.59
CA MET A 279 -2.75 -0.47 -15.50
C MET A 279 -1.42 -0.40 -14.75
N ALA A 280 -1.36 0.39 -13.67
CA ALA A 280 -0.18 0.46 -12.80
C ALA A 280 0.12 -0.90 -12.16
N MET A 281 -0.89 -1.61 -11.67
CA MET A 281 -0.72 -2.94 -11.09
C MET A 281 -0.25 -3.98 -12.12
N LYS A 282 -0.78 -3.94 -13.36
CA LYS A 282 -0.29 -4.78 -14.46
C LYS A 282 1.18 -4.52 -14.76
N TYR A 283 1.57 -3.25 -14.89
CA TYR A 283 2.95 -2.88 -15.11
C TYR A 283 3.87 -3.42 -14.00
N LEU A 284 3.48 -3.22 -12.74
CA LEU A 284 4.26 -3.72 -11.61
C LEU A 284 4.34 -5.25 -11.57
N SER A 285 3.25 -5.94 -11.93
CA SER A 285 3.23 -7.40 -11.95
C SER A 285 4.23 -7.99 -12.95
N GLU A 286 4.41 -7.35 -14.09
CA GLU A 286 5.42 -7.73 -15.08
C GLU A 286 6.84 -7.38 -14.63
N TYR A 287 7.01 -6.18 -14.04
CA TYR A 287 8.33 -5.70 -13.62
C TYR A 287 8.89 -6.47 -12.41
N TYR A 288 8.04 -6.79 -11.42
CA TYR A 288 8.42 -7.50 -10.19
C TYR A 288 8.08 -9.00 -10.21
N ASP A 289 7.69 -9.54 -11.37
CA ASP A 289 7.39 -10.96 -11.62
C ASP A 289 6.47 -11.56 -10.55
N PHE A 290 5.24 -11.03 -10.45
CA PHE A 290 4.19 -11.58 -9.62
C PHE A 290 2.87 -11.74 -10.38
N VAL A 291 2.01 -12.63 -9.88
CA VAL A 291 0.71 -12.85 -10.49
C VAL A 291 -0.22 -11.68 -10.15
N PHE A 292 -0.76 -11.04 -11.17
CA PHE A 292 -1.90 -10.15 -11.06
C PHE A 292 -2.81 -10.34 -12.26
N LYS A 293 -4.05 -10.74 -12.00
CA LYS A 293 -5.05 -10.88 -13.07
C LYS A 293 -6.47 -10.89 -12.53
N GLU A 294 -7.40 -10.47 -13.36
CA GLU A 294 -8.83 -10.70 -13.15
C GLU A 294 -9.17 -12.18 -13.41
N VAL A 295 -9.97 -12.76 -12.54
CA VAL A 295 -10.53 -14.11 -12.70
C VAL A 295 -11.81 -14.01 -13.52
N LYS A 296 -11.79 -14.57 -14.72
CA LYS A 296 -12.90 -14.50 -15.68
C LYS A 296 -13.43 -15.88 -15.98
#